data_c7d98c595e993ab1afe32e6a72ef7d0c
#
_entry.id   c7d98c595e993ab1afe32e6a72ef7d0c
#
_cell.length_a   1.000
_cell.length_b   1.000
_cell.length_c   1.000
_cell.angle_alpha   90.00
_cell.angle_beta   90.00
_cell.angle_gamma   90.00
#
_symmetry.space_group_name_H-M   'P 1'
#
loop_
_entity.id
_entity.type
_entity.pdbx_description
1 polymer ?
#
loop_
_entity_poly.entity_id
_entity_poly.type
_entity_poly.pdbx_seq_one_letter_code
_entity_poly.pdbx_strand_id
1 'polypeptide(L)'
;MSHIVIADDEDDVREFLLRAVRRYAPQAEVTAVENGAAALETIHQRGCDLLISDHRMPVMTGLELLQAVRISRPILPVVIISADVTAETAATAAGVTAFFYKPLTIVQIRQIVETWLPVNPPLDSRPAPSG
;
A
#
# COMPACT_ATOMS: atom_id res chain seq x y z
N MET A 1 -8.42 -9.39 11.82
CA MET A 1 -7.19 -9.72 11.04
C MET A 1 -6.79 -8.52 10.21
N SER A 2 -5.52 -8.18 10.22
CA SER A 2 -5.00 -7.09 9.39
C SER A 2 -5.00 -7.46 7.91
N HIS A 3 -5.18 -6.48 7.05
CA HIS A 3 -5.14 -6.67 5.61
C HIS A 3 -4.16 -5.67 4.98
N ILE A 4 -3.19 -6.19 4.26
CA ILE A 4 -2.18 -5.40 3.54
C ILE A 4 -2.46 -5.52 2.05
N VAL A 5 -2.50 -4.39 1.36
CA VAL A 5 -2.64 -4.36 -0.10
C VAL A 5 -1.32 -3.89 -0.72
N ILE A 6 -0.86 -4.64 -1.72
CA ILE A 6 0.34 -4.33 -2.49
C ILE A 6 -0.07 -4.08 -3.93
N ALA A 7 0.37 -2.97 -4.52
CA ALA A 7 0.12 -2.65 -5.91
C ALA A 7 1.44 -2.41 -6.63
N ASP A 8 1.74 -3.23 -7.64
CA ASP A 8 2.94 -3.11 -8.47
C ASP A 8 2.69 -3.82 -9.81
N ASP A 9 2.99 -3.17 -10.92
CA ASP A 9 2.75 -3.74 -12.25
C ASP A 9 3.86 -4.69 -12.73
N GLU A 10 5.00 -4.71 -12.06
CA GLU A 10 6.09 -5.63 -12.39
C GLU A 10 5.93 -6.94 -11.61
N ASP A 11 5.75 -8.05 -12.32
CA ASP A 11 5.47 -9.35 -11.71
C ASP A 11 6.54 -9.77 -10.70
N ASP A 12 7.82 -9.61 -11.05
CA ASP A 12 8.92 -10.01 -10.18
C ASP A 12 8.98 -9.16 -8.90
N VAL A 13 8.78 -7.86 -9.02
CA VAL A 13 8.79 -6.95 -7.87
C VAL A 13 7.58 -7.24 -6.99
N ARG A 14 6.41 -7.41 -7.60
CA ARG A 14 5.17 -7.72 -6.86
C ARG A 14 5.32 -9.02 -6.06
N GLU A 15 5.88 -10.06 -6.67
CA GLU A 15 6.11 -11.34 -5.98
C GLU A 15 7.11 -11.20 -4.85
N PHE A 16 8.19 -10.47 -5.06
CA PHE A 16 9.18 -10.20 -4.02
C PHE A 16 8.55 -9.48 -2.82
N LEU A 17 7.77 -8.43 -3.07
CA LEU A 17 7.07 -7.69 -2.03
C LEU A 17 6.09 -8.59 -1.28
N LEU A 18 5.31 -9.38 -2.00
CA LEU A 18 4.35 -10.28 -1.41
C LEU A 18 5.00 -11.28 -0.44
N ARG A 19 6.09 -11.91 -0.86
CA ARG A 19 6.81 -12.88 -0.03
C ARG A 19 7.43 -12.23 1.19
N ALA A 20 8.06 -11.07 1.00
CA ALA A 20 8.71 -10.37 2.11
C ALA A 20 7.68 -9.87 3.13
N VAL A 21 6.57 -9.31 2.67
CA VAL A 21 5.51 -8.84 3.56
C VAL A 21 4.90 -10.01 4.34
N ARG A 22 4.63 -11.12 3.69
CA ARG A 22 4.12 -12.33 4.37
C ARG A 22 5.05 -12.83 5.43
N ARG A 23 6.36 -12.74 5.19
CA ARG A 23 7.36 -13.16 6.16
C ARG A 23 7.30 -12.35 7.45
N TYR A 24 7.13 -11.02 7.34
CA TYR A 24 7.14 -10.12 8.49
C TYR A 24 5.76 -9.79 9.05
N ALA A 25 4.71 -10.21 8.36
CA ALA A 25 3.34 -10.07 8.82
C ALA A 25 2.58 -11.39 8.62
N PRO A 26 3.02 -12.49 9.27
CA PRO A 26 2.47 -13.82 8.97
C PRO A 26 0.99 -13.98 9.35
N GLN A 27 0.47 -13.12 10.21
CA GLN A 27 -0.93 -13.16 10.62
C GLN A 27 -1.82 -12.24 9.81
N ALA A 28 -1.24 -11.42 8.94
CA ALA A 28 -2.01 -10.52 8.08
C ALA A 28 -2.45 -11.23 6.81
N GLU A 29 -3.60 -10.84 6.30
CA GLU A 29 -3.98 -11.18 4.92
C GLU A 29 -3.29 -10.20 3.99
N VAL A 30 -2.73 -10.69 2.88
CA VAL A 30 -2.01 -9.86 1.92
C VAL A 30 -2.61 -10.08 0.52
N THR A 31 -3.04 -9.01 -0.11
CA THR A 31 -3.55 -9.03 -1.49
C THR A 31 -2.60 -8.22 -2.35
N ALA A 32 -2.08 -8.82 -3.41
CA ALA A 32 -1.20 -8.16 -4.36
C ALA A 32 -1.91 -8.00 -5.70
N VAL A 33 -1.89 -6.79 -6.23
CA VAL A 33 -2.55 -6.43 -7.49
C VAL A 33 -1.59 -5.69 -8.42
N GLU A 34 -1.97 -5.56 -9.68
CA GLU A 34 -1.06 -5.06 -10.73
C GLU A 34 -1.30 -3.61 -11.15
N ASN A 35 -2.31 -2.95 -10.59
CA ASN A 35 -2.55 -1.53 -10.87
C ASN A 35 -3.33 -0.87 -9.74
N GLY A 36 -3.39 0.47 -9.79
CA GLY A 36 -4.03 1.26 -8.75
C GLY A 36 -5.54 1.09 -8.70
N ALA A 37 -6.20 0.89 -9.84
CA ALA A 37 -7.64 0.70 -9.87
C ALA A 37 -8.05 -0.59 -9.16
N ALA A 38 -7.31 -1.68 -9.39
CA ALA A 38 -7.54 -2.95 -8.70
C ALA A 38 -7.28 -2.82 -7.20
N ALA A 39 -6.25 -2.05 -6.82
CA ALA A 39 -5.98 -1.77 -5.40
C ALA A 39 -7.12 -1.01 -4.75
N LEU A 40 -7.62 0.03 -5.38
CA LEU A 40 -8.71 0.84 -4.85
C LEU A 40 -9.98 0.00 -4.66
N GLU A 41 -10.30 -0.83 -5.65
CA GLU A 41 -11.44 -1.73 -5.56
C GLU A 41 -11.30 -2.71 -4.38
N THR A 42 -10.13 -3.30 -4.23
CA THR A 42 -9.83 -4.22 -3.12
C THR A 42 -10.02 -3.52 -1.78
N ILE A 43 -9.50 -2.30 -1.65
CA ILE A 43 -9.59 -1.51 -0.42
C ILE A 43 -11.05 -1.21 -0.09
N HIS A 44 -11.85 -0.82 -1.07
CA HIS A 44 -13.26 -0.52 -0.85
C HIS A 44 -14.07 -1.76 -0.45
N GLN A 45 -13.78 -2.90 -1.05
CA GLN A 45 -14.52 -4.13 -0.79
C GLN A 45 -14.11 -4.84 0.49
N ARG A 46 -12.82 -4.84 0.81
CA ARG A 46 -12.26 -5.69 1.87
C ARG A 46 -11.59 -4.91 3.00
N GLY A 47 -11.46 -3.59 2.86
CA GLY A 47 -10.69 -2.79 3.80
C GLY A 47 -9.20 -2.95 3.62
N CYS A 48 -8.44 -2.15 4.36
CA CYS A 48 -6.99 -2.15 4.27
C CYS A 48 -6.39 -1.48 5.50
N ASP A 49 -5.31 -2.04 6.02
CA ASP A 49 -4.61 -1.50 7.18
C ASP A 49 -3.25 -0.92 6.82
N LEU A 50 -2.70 -1.31 5.67
CA LEU A 50 -1.45 -0.78 5.13
C LEU A 50 -1.47 -0.98 3.62
N LEU A 51 -1.25 0.10 2.88
CA LEU A 51 -1.13 0.07 1.42
C LEU A 51 0.33 0.33 1.04
N ILE A 52 0.90 -0.56 0.24
CA ILE A 52 2.24 -0.42 -0.33
C ILE A 52 2.07 -0.41 -1.85
N SER A 53 2.40 0.70 -2.50
CA SER A 53 2.12 0.89 -3.92
C SER A 53 3.33 1.42 -4.68
N ASP A 54 3.58 0.83 -5.85
CA ASP A 54 4.44 1.46 -6.86
C ASP A 54 3.76 2.73 -7.36
N HIS A 55 4.55 3.68 -7.86
CA HIS A 55 4.01 4.89 -8.47
C HIS A 55 3.62 4.65 -9.93
N ARG A 56 4.54 4.11 -10.73
CA ARG A 56 4.30 3.92 -12.17
C ARG A 56 3.55 2.62 -12.43
N MET A 57 2.26 2.76 -12.65
CA MET A 57 1.38 1.63 -12.96
C MET A 57 0.40 2.04 -14.06
N PRO A 58 -0.06 1.10 -14.89
CA PRO A 58 -1.11 1.39 -15.86
C PRO A 58 -2.44 1.64 -15.16
N VAL A 59 -3.38 2.24 -15.87
CA VAL A 59 -4.76 2.50 -15.46
C VAL A 59 -4.85 3.58 -14.38
N MET A 60 -4.17 3.40 -13.25
CA MET A 60 -4.12 4.36 -12.15
C MET A 60 -2.75 4.31 -11.50
N THR A 61 -2.08 5.46 -11.44
CA THR A 61 -0.76 5.57 -10.80
C THR A 61 -0.86 5.49 -9.29
N GLY A 62 0.28 5.28 -8.63
CA GLY A 62 0.33 5.30 -7.17
C GLY A 62 -0.10 6.63 -6.57
N LEU A 63 0.23 7.75 -7.22
CA LEU A 63 -0.21 9.07 -6.77
C LEU A 63 -1.73 9.23 -6.89
N GLU A 64 -2.30 8.81 -8.01
CA GLU A 64 -3.75 8.84 -8.20
C GLU A 64 -4.48 7.96 -7.19
N LEU A 65 -3.92 6.77 -6.92
CA LEU A 65 -4.43 5.88 -5.90
C LEU A 65 -4.39 6.52 -4.51
N LEU A 66 -3.28 7.14 -4.16
CA LEU A 66 -3.13 7.85 -2.88
C LEU A 66 -4.19 8.94 -2.73
N GLN A 67 -4.38 9.75 -3.77
CA GLN A 67 -5.37 10.82 -3.75
C GLN A 67 -6.80 10.27 -3.54
N ALA A 68 -7.13 9.19 -4.24
CA ALA A 68 -8.44 8.54 -4.11
C ALA A 68 -8.64 7.95 -2.71
N VAL A 69 -7.62 7.29 -2.16
CA VAL A 69 -7.67 6.70 -0.83
C VAL A 69 -7.84 7.77 0.25
N ARG A 70 -7.17 8.90 0.13
CA ARG A 70 -7.25 9.96 1.14
C ARG A 70 -8.64 10.59 1.27
N ILE A 71 -9.48 10.49 0.25
CA ILE A 71 -10.85 10.98 0.31
C ILE A 71 -11.68 10.16 1.32
N SER A 72 -11.57 8.85 1.27
CA SER A 72 -12.39 7.95 2.09
C SER A 72 -11.65 7.40 3.33
N ARG A 73 -10.33 7.40 3.31
CA ARG A 73 -9.50 6.81 4.36
C ARG A 73 -8.32 7.72 4.69
N PRO A 74 -8.57 8.84 5.38
CA PRO A 74 -7.56 9.88 5.60
C PRO A 74 -6.38 9.43 6.48
N ILE A 75 -6.55 8.39 7.30
CA ILE A 75 -5.49 7.92 8.20
C ILE A 75 -4.88 6.58 7.79
N LEU A 76 -5.31 6.00 6.67
CA LEU A 76 -4.71 4.75 6.20
C LEU A 76 -3.23 4.96 5.92
N PRO A 77 -2.33 4.14 6.50
CA PRO A 77 -0.91 4.20 6.12
C PRO A 77 -0.74 3.82 4.65
N VAL A 78 -0.16 4.73 3.88
CA VAL A 78 0.16 4.52 2.45
C VAL A 78 1.63 4.76 2.24
N VAL A 79 2.32 3.74 1.75
CA VAL A 79 3.74 3.79 1.39
C VAL A 79 3.85 3.72 -0.12
N ILE A 80 4.49 4.70 -0.74
CA ILE A 80 4.76 4.70 -2.18
C ILE A 80 6.21 4.33 -2.42
N ILE A 81 6.44 3.47 -3.40
CA ILE A 81 7.75 3.01 -3.83
C ILE A 81 7.93 3.42 -5.28
N SER A 82 9.03 4.08 -5.61
CA SER A 82 9.28 4.51 -6.98
C SER A 82 10.77 4.67 -7.26
N ALA A 83 11.16 4.46 -8.52
CA ALA A 83 12.48 4.86 -9.01
C ALA A 83 12.51 6.33 -9.43
N ASP A 84 11.35 6.99 -9.49
CA ASP A 84 11.22 8.37 -9.96
C ASP A 84 11.33 9.34 -8.79
N VAL A 85 12.46 10.02 -8.70
CA VAL A 85 12.72 10.99 -7.62
C VAL A 85 11.76 12.19 -7.65
N THR A 86 11.19 12.51 -8.82
CA THR A 86 10.28 13.65 -8.95
C THR A 86 8.91 13.37 -8.37
N ALA A 87 8.55 12.12 -8.18
CA ALA A 87 7.24 11.73 -7.63
C ALA A 87 7.11 12.03 -6.14
N GLU A 88 8.21 12.12 -5.40
CA GLU A 88 8.18 12.29 -3.95
C GLU A 88 7.51 13.59 -3.51
N THR A 89 7.79 14.68 -4.19
CA THR A 89 7.21 15.99 -3.84
C THR A 89 5.68 15.97 -3.96
N ALA A 90 5.17 15.43 -5.07
CA ALA A 90 3.74 15.32 -5.29
C ALA A 90 3.08 14.35 -4.30
N ALA A 91 3.73 13.23 -4.00
CA ALA A 91 3.23 12.27 -3.03
C ALA A 91 3.17 12.86 -1.62
N THR A 92 4.18 13.61 -1.22
CA THR A 92 4.22 14.31 0.07
C THR A 92 3.06 15.32 0.16
N ALA A 93 2.85 16.10 -0.89
CA ALA A 93 1.74 17.06 -0.94
C ALA A 93 0.39 16.38 -0.87
N ALA A 94 0.27 15.15 -1.38
CA ALA A 94 -0.98 14.39 -1.37
C ALA A 94 -1.19 13.59 -0.07
N GLY A 95 -0.28 13.67 0.90
CA GLY A 95 -0.45 13.04 2.20
C GLY A 95 0.05 11.61 2.28
N VAL A 96 1.11 11.25 1.56
CA VAL A 96 1.75 9.93 1.68
C VAL A 96 2.32 9.75 3.08
N THR A 97 2.20 8.53 3.62
CA THR A 97 2.78 8.21 4.92
C THR A 97 4.30 8.12 4.84
N ALA A 98 4.81 7.45 3.79
CA ALA A 98 6.25 7.35 3.55
C ALA A 98 6.51 7.09 2.07
N PHE A 99 7.69 7.48 1.61
CA PHE A 99 8.13 7.29 0.23
C PHE A 99 9.51 6.62 0.23
N PHE A 100 9.67 5.56 -0.55
CA PHE A 100 10.93 4.84 -0.68
C PHE A 100 11.35 4.75 -2.13
N TYR A 101 12.66 4.77 -2.38
CA TYR A 101 13.20 4.60 -3.71
C TYR A 101 13.46 3.11 -4.00
N LYS A 102 13.15 2.69 -5.22
CA LYS A 102 13.49 1.34 -5.69
C LYS A 102 15.00 1.21 -5.94
N PRO A 103 15.58 0.05 -5.73
CA PRO A 103 14.97 -1.19 -5.23
C PRO A 103 14.86 -1.18 -3.70
N LEU A 104 13.78 -1.76 -3.17
CA LEU A 104 13.63 -1.94 -1.74
C LEU A 104 14.45 -3.14 -1.27
N THR A 105 15.11 -2.99 -0.14
CA THR A 105 15.75 -4.12 0.54
C THR A 105 14.74 -4.83 1.43
N ILE A 106 15.07 -6.07 1.80
CA ILE A 106 14.24 -6.84 2.71
C ILE A 106 14.14 -6.17 4.09
N VAL A 107 15.23 -5.50 4.51
CA VAL A 107 15.26 -4.76 5.78
C VAL A 107 14.27 -3.59 5.73
N GLN A 108 14.21 -2.88 4.62
CA GLN A 108 13.26 -1.78 4.46
C GLN A 108 11.81 -2.28 4.50
N ILE A 109 11.52 -3.41 3.86
CA ILE A 109 10.18 -4.00 3.90
C ILE A 109 9.79 -4.38 5.32
N ARG A 110 10.69 -4.97 6.08
CA ARG A 110 10.47 -5.27 7.49
C ARG A 110 10.18 -3.99 8.28
N GLN A 111 10.95 -2.94 8.07
CA GLN A 111 10.74 -1.65 8.73
C GLN A 111 9.36 -1.06 8.40
N ILE A 112 8.93 -1.15 7.14
CA ILE A 112 7.62 -0.68 6.71
C ILE A 112 6.51 -1.40 7.48
N VAL A 113 6.56 -2.72 7.50
CA VAL A 113 5.56 -3.53 8.20
C VAL A 113 5.54 -3.22 9.70
N GLU A 114 6.71 -3.21 10.34
CA GLU A 114 6.82 -2.99 11.79
C GLU A 114 6.41 -1.57 12.19
N THR A 115 6.67 -0.58 11.34
CA THR A 115 6.40 0.82 11.66
C THR A 115 4.93 1.19 11.42
N TRP A 116 4.34 0.74 10.31
CA TRP A 116 3.06 1.26 9.86
C TRP A 116 1.90 0.28 9.88
N LEU A 117 2.13 -1.03 10.04
CA LEU A 117 1.01 -1.96 10.19
C LEU A 117 0.48 -1.83 11.63
N PRO A 118 -0.78 -1.37 11.81
CA PRO A 118 -1.34 -1.20 13.15
C PRO A 118 -1.52 -2.55 13.86
N VAL A 119 -1.26 -2.59 15.16
CA VAL A 119 -1.57 -3.76 16.00
C VAL A 119 -3.08 -3.93 16.11
N ASN A 120 -3.79 -2.82 16.33
CA ASN A 120 -5.25 -2.77 16.36
C ASN A 120 -5.69 -1.78 15.30
N PRO A 121 -6.15 -2.26 14.11
CA PRO A 121 -6.49 -1.38 13.01
C PRO A 121 -7.61 -0.39 13.36
N PRO A 122 -7.48 0.88 12.94
CA PRO A 122 -8.54 1.87 13.14
C PRO A 122 -9.78 1.53 12.30
N LEU A 123 -10.94 2.01 12.73
CA LEU A 123 -12.22 1.70 12.09
C LEU A 123 -12.29 2.10 10.62
N ASP A 124 -11.63 3.21 10.24
CA ASP A 124 -11.67 3.69 8.85
C ASP A 124 -10.83 2.84 7.90
N SER A 125 -10.00 1.93 8.39
CA SER A 125 -9.24 1.00 7.57
C SER A 125 -10.00 -0.28 7.25
N ARG A 126 -11.19 -0.47 7.83
CA ARG A 126 -11.99 -1.68 7.69
C ARG A 126 -13.12 -1.48 6.69
N PRO A 127 -13.60 -2.55 6.03
CA PRO A 127 -14.80 -2.44 5.22
C PRO A 127 -16.01 -2.10 6.08
N ALA A 128 -17.02 -1.49 5.47
CA ALA A 128 -18.26 -1.21 6.16
C ALA A 128 -18.87 -2.52 6.68
N PRO A 129 -19.45 -2.50 7.90
CA PRO A 129 -20.07 -3.72 8.41
C PRO A 129 -21.19 -4.19 7.49
N SER A 130 -21.21 -5.49 7.21
CA SER A 130 -22.25 -6.08 6.39
C SER A 130 -23.52 -6.23 7.21
N GLY A 131 -24.49 -5.54 6.83
CA GLY A 131 -25.85 -5.72 7.30
C GLY A 131 -26.28 -5.28 8.56
#